data_abf8e529b54c516ddca90a8a49746683
#
_entry.id   abf8e529b54c516ddca90a8a49746683
#
_cell.length_a   1.000
_cell.length_b   1.000
_cell.length_c   1.000
_cell.angle_alpha   90.00
_cell.angle_beta   90.00
_cell.angle_gamma   90.00
#
_symmetry.space_group_name_H-M   'P 1'
#
loop_
_entity.id
_entity.type
_entity.pdbx_description
1 polymer ?
#
loop_
_entity_poly.entity_id
_entity_poly.type
_entity_poly.pdbx_seq_one_letter_code
_entity_poly.pdbx_strand_id
1 'polypeptide(L)'
;MPAQQTSTRRTFLQTSLVHSVSTVALPAVFSRFAAADDPKTVATPEYRLSRDVPTRMYDGQRCWCHPRAGIVPAAGDAGAPRVVMTMNTLDVSGSDVFKSMYDLHTNDLGQTWTEPREAPGLALRYETIDDERRPVAASDFWPGWHQQSKTLLGIGHTVVYTPDWRVAHPRPRHTAYATYDAGEDRWSTWRKLEMPAGEKFHNSGAGCVQRYDLQDGTILLPLYFKPPDSSSRVTVARCTFDGETLHFEEQGNEHAVDDETRGLHEPSLTRFGDQFFLTIRNDEQGYVTRSKDGLNYEPIQPWRFDDGKELGNYNTQQHWVTHSDGLFLVYTRRGADNDHVFRHRAPLFMAQVDPDKLRVIRQTEQILVPERGARLGNFGVTQVNENETWVTVAEWMQTWGPNYILPVDNEYGSDGSVYVARIHWSRPNRNM
;
A
#
# COMPACT_ATOMS: atom_id res chain seq x y z
N MET A 1 20.67 -49.89 36.55
CA MET A 1 21.27 -49.89 37.92
C MET A 1 21.81 -48.49 38.16
N PRO A 2 21.45 -47.88 39.26
CA PRO A 2 21.64 -46.46 39.54
C PRO A 2 22.90 -46.22 40.42
N ALA A 3 23.34 -44.94 40.35
CA ALA A 3 24.17 -44.40 41.41
C ALA A 3 23.74 -42.98 41.75
N GLN A 4 23.14 -42.89 42.93
CA GLN A 4 22.93 -41.66 43.69
C GLN A 4 24.22 -41.22 44.38
N GLN A 5 24.39 -39.93 44.63
CA GLN A 5 25.04 -39.35 45.83
C GLN A 5 24.87 -37.83 45.74
N THR A 6 24.13 -37.23 46.57
CA THR A 6 24.08 -36.85 48.01
C THR A 6 24.60 -35.41 48.25
N SER A 7 23.68 -34.65 48.79
CA SER A 7 23.66 -33.39 49.52
C SER A 7 24.88 -33.05 50.40
N THR A 8 25.22 -31.75 50.48
CA THR A 8 25.70 -31.16 51.77
C THR A 8 25.31 -29.68 51.85
N ARG A 9 24.47 -29.39 52.81
CA ARG A 9 24.21 -28.07 53.40
C ARG A 9 25.41 -27.65 54.24
N ARG A 10 25.81 -26.38 54.19
CA ARG A 10 26.59 -25.75 55.30
C ARG A 10 25.97 -24.41 55.63
N THR A 11 25.42 -24.34 56.82
CA THR A 11 25.04 -23.19 57.64
C THR A 11 26.28 -22.55 58.22
N PHE A 12 26.43 -21.22 58.21
CA PHE A 12 27.35 -20.51 59.09
C PHE A 12 26.74 -19.23 59.63
N LEU A 13 27.06 -19.01 60.90
CA LEU A 13 26.48 -18.15 61.90
C LEU A 13 26.77 -16.66 61.70
N GLN A 14 25.85 -15.85 62.23
CA GLN A 14 25.97 -14.43 62.54
C GLN A 14 27.06 -14.12 63.52
N THR A 15 27.75 -13.00 63.30
CA THR A 15 28.42 -12.25 64.36
C THR A 15 28.23 -10.77 64.14
N SER A 16 27.55 -10.12 65.10
CA SER A 16 27.30 -8.70 65.17
C SER A 16 28.53 -7.98 65.71
N LEU A 17 28.95 -6.89 65.05
CA LEU A 17 29.88 -5.91 65.66
C LEU A 17 29.27 -4.51 65.47
N VAL A 18 28.96 -3.91 66.59
CA VAL A 18 28.53 -2.52 66.74
C VAL A 18 29.76 -1.62 66.69
N HIS A 19 29.83 -0.70 65.77
CA HIS A 19 30.77 0.44 65.87
C HIS A 19 29.99 1.73 65.59
N SER A 20 29.99 2.59 66.59
CA SER A 20 29.52 3.97 66.56
C SER A 20 30.49 4.87 65.77
N VAL A 21 30.03 5.59 64.80
CA VAL A 21 30.78 6.65 64.14
C VAL A 21 29.90 7.89 64.03
N SER A 22 30.50 8.97 64.48
CA SER A 22 29.95 10.32 64.58
C SER A 22 29.60 10.95 63.26
N THR A 23 28.44 11.58 63.20
CA THR A 23 27.91 12.36 62.09
C THR A 23 28.65 13.69 61.89
N VAL A 24 29.32 13.86 60.76
CA VAL A 24 29.71 15.18 60.24
C VAL A 24 28.70 15.54 59.09
N ALA A 25 27.94 16.60 59.30
CA ALA A 25 27.01 17.10 58.32
C ALA A 25 27.76 17.90 57.24
N LEU A 26 27.70 17.44 55.98
CA LEU A 26 28.08 18.19 54.81
C LEU A 26 26.80 18.74 54.14
N PRO A 27 26.82 19.98 53.56
CA PRO A 27 25.64 20.57 52.94
C PRO A 27 25.31 19.83 51.62
N ALA A 28 24.05 19.40 51.48
CA ALA A 28 23.52 18.81 50.26
C ALA A 28 23.38 19.88 49.18
N VAL A 29 24.21 19.77 48.13
CA VAL A 29 24.00 20.47 46.86
C VAL A 29 22.90 19.70 46.10
N PHE A 30 21.69 20.24 46.11
CA PHE A 30 20.61 19.78 45.22
C PHE A 30 20.94 20.23 43.80
N SER A 31 21.60 19.38 43.00
CA SER A 31 21.53 19.46 41.55
C SER A 31 20.11 19.05 41.13
N ARG A 32 19.34 20.03 40.67
CA ARG A 32 18.09 19.76 39.92
C ARG A 32 18.50 19.04 38.64
N PHE A 33 18.36 17.72 38.62
CA PHE A 33 18.24 17.01 37.34
C PHE A 33 16.97 17.54 36.71
N ALA A 34 17.09 18.22 35.56
CA ALA A 34 15.97 18.44 34.68
C ALA A 34 15.37 17.07 34.35
N ALA A 35 14.11 16.89 34.69
CA ALA A 35 13.37 15.73 34.22
C ALA A 35 13.51 15.74 32.69
N ALA A 36 14.08 14.65 32.13
CA ALA A 36 13.99 14.41 30.70
C ALA A 36 12.48 14.39 30.35
N ASP A 37 12.10 15.23 29.39
CA ASP A 37 10.75 15.17 28.85
C ASP A 37 10.46 13.70 28.50
N ASP A 38 9.43 13.15 29.13
CA ASP A 38 8.89 11.83 28.78
C ASP A 38 8.61 11.86 27.27
N PRO A 39 9.11 10.90 26.49
CA PRO A 39 8.79 10.84 25.08
C PRO A 39 7.26 10.80 24.99
N LYS A 40 6.66 11.80 24.34
CA LYS A 40 5.22 11.86 24.08
C LYS A 40 4.85 10.51 23.47
N THR A 41 4.22 9.66 24.27
CA THR A 41 3.64 8.41 23.78
C THR A 41 2.59 8.83 22.75
N VAL A 42 2.89 8.61 21.48
CA VAL A 42 1.92 8.82 20.41
C VAL A 42 0.75 7.89 20.72
N ALA A 43 -0.38 8.46 21.15
CA ALA A 43 -1.54 7.67 21.52
C ALA A 43 -2.02 6.91 20.28
N THR A 44 -1.85 5.58 20.28
CA THR A 44 -2.32 4.73 19.20
C THR A 44 -3.85 4.81 19.13
N PRO A 45 -4.45 5.20 18.00
CA PRO A 45 -5.90 5.13 17.86
C PRO A 45 -6.34 3.67 17.95
N GLU A 46 -7.30 3.40 18.82
CA GLU A 46 -7.89 2.07 18.93
C GLU A 46 -8.78 1.78 17.74
N TYR A 47 -8.78 0.53 17.30
CA TYR A 47 -9.63 0.05 16.22
C TYR A 47 -9.98 -1.42 16.38
N ARG A 48 -11.06 -1.83 15.72
CA ARG A 48 -11.47 -3.23 15.58
C ARG A 48 -11.38 -3.63 14.11
N LEU A 49 -10.97 -4.87 13.86
CA LEU A 49 -10.89 -5.43 12.51
C LEU A 49 -12.06 -6.38 12.23
N SER A 50 -12.64 -6.29 11.04
CA SER A 50 -13.50 -7.30 10.46
C SER A 50 -13.14 -7.52 8.99
N ARG A 51 -13.62 -8.61 8.40
CA ARG A 51 -13.33 -8.97 7.01
C ARG A 51 -14.58 -9.47 6.32
N ASP A 52 -14.81 -8.99 5.11
CA ASP A 52 -15.87 -9.43 4.22
C ASP A 52 -15.26 -9.98 2.92
N VAL A 53 -16.00 -10.81 2.21
CA VAL A 53 -15.62 -11.36 0.91
C VAL A 53 -16.73 -11.03 -0.08
N PRO A 54 -16.67 -9.88 -0.76
CA PRO A 54 -17.70 -9.45 -1.70
C PRO A 54 -17.82 -10.36 -2.92
N THR A 55 -16.72 -10.96 -3.36
CA THR A 55 -16.71 -11.85 -4.54
C THR A 55 -15.54 -12.81 -4.50
N ARG A 56 -15.61 -13.87 -5.32
CA ARG A 56 -14.55 -14.86 -5.54
C ARG A 56 -14.47 -15.21 -6.99
N MET A 57 -13.28 -15.44 -7.50
CA MET A 57 -13.13 -16.04 -8.81
C MET A 57 -11.75 -16.69 -8.95
N TYR A 58 -11.77 -17.98 -9.13
CA TYR A 58 -10.66 -18.78 -9.63
C TYR A 58 -11.21 -19.97 -10.38
N ASP A 59 -10.99 -20.02 -11.69
CA ASP A 59 -11.47 -21.09 -12.59
C ASP A 59 -10.35 -22.02 -13.08
N GLY A 60 -9.16 -21.94 -12.43
CA GLY A 60 -7.97 -22.68 -12.84
C GLY A 60 -7.17 -22.00 -13.95
N GLN A 61 -7.71 -20.98 -14.60
CA GLN A 61 -7.07 -20.20 -15.65
C GLN A 61 -7.00 -18.72 -15.32
N ARG A 62 -7.99 -18.21 -14.59
CA ARG A 62 -8.10 -16.78 -14.26
C ARG A 62 -8.44 -16.59 -12.79
N CYS A 63 -7.98 -15.49 -12.23
CA CYS A 63 -8.35 -15.01 -10.90
C CYS A 63 -8.54 -13.49 -10.90
N TRP A 64 -9.21 -12.98 -9.85
CA TRP A 64 -9.23 -11.54 -9.60
C TRP A 64 -7.87 -11.03 -9.17
N CYS A 65 -7.53 -9.82 -9.57
CA CYS A 65 -6.36 -9.10 -9.07
C CYS A 65 -6.62 -7.59 -9.00
N HIS A 66 -5.80 -6.88 -8.23
CA HIS A 66 -5.80 -5.43 -8.10
C HIS A 66 -7.13 -4.80 -7.65
N PRO A 67 -7.87 -5.37 -6.67
CA PRO A 67 -9.08 -4.72 -6.19
C PRO A 67 -8.70 -3.43 -5.45
N ARG A 68 -9.21 -2.30 -5.94
CA ARG A 68 -9.04 -0.99 -5.32
C ARG A 68 -10.34 -0.22 -5.35
N ALA A 69 -10.69 0.39 -4.23
CA ALA A 69 -11.96 1.06 -4.08
C ALA A 69 -11.80 2.59 -3.93
N GLY A 70 -12.85 3.30 -4.24
CA GLY A 70 -13.04 4.70 -3.96
C GLY A 70 -14.50 4.99 -3.61
N ILE A 71 -14.76 6.15 -3.03
CA ILE A 71 -16.12 6.54 -2.61
C ILE A 71 -16.69 7.61 -3.52
N VAL A 72 -18.02 7.58 -3.71
CA VAL A 72 -18.80 8.73 -4.16
C VAL A 72 -19.63 9.18 -2.97
N PRO A 73 -19.33 10.32 -2.33
CA PRO A 73 -20.01 10.79 -1.14
C PRO A 73 -21.52 10.91 -1.35
N ALA A 74 -22.30 10.49 -0.37
CA ALA A 74 -23.77 10.61 -0.33
C ALA A 74 -24.52 9.98 -1.53
N ALA A 75 -23.88 9.13 -2.33
CA ALA A 75 -24.49 8.46 -3.48
C ALA A 75 -25.04 7.06 -3.15
N GLY A 76 -24.89 6.60 -1.92
CA GLY A 76 -25.44 5.34 -1.41
C GLY A 76 -26.76 5.51 -0.68
N ASP A 77 -27.21 4.44 -0.04
CA ASP A 77 -28.48 4.39 0.69
C ASP A 77 -28.44 5.28 1.94
N ALA A 78 -29.54 5.94 2.21
CA ALA A 78 -29.70 6.85 3.35
C ALA A 78 -28.59 7.91 3.50
N GLY A 79 -27.96 8.33 2.38
CA GLY A 79 -26.89 9.31 2.37
C GLY A 79 -25.51 8.73 2.69
N ALA A 80 -25.36 7.42 2.80
CA ALA A 80 -24.07 6.77 2.87
C ALA A 80 -23.26 6.99 1.57
N PRO A 81 -21.93 6.88 1.58
CA PRO A 81 -21.18 6.86 0.34
C PRO A 81 -21.49 5.58 -0.47
N ARG A 82 -21.55 5.71 -1.80
CA ARG A 82 -21.36 4.56 -2.69
C ARG A 82 -19.89 4.21 -2.72
N VAL A 83 -19.53 2.97 -2.48
CA VAL A 83 -18.15 2.50 -2.64
C VAL A 83 -18.05 1.74 -3.95
N VAL A 84 -17.19 2.22 -4.87
CA VAL A 84 -16.93 1.60 -6.17
C VAL A 84 -15.56 0.94 -6.15
N MET A 85 -15.52 -0.37 -6.41
CA MET A 85 -14.28 -1.14 -6.48
C MET A 85 -14.00 -1.53 -7.93
N THR A 86 -12.77 -1.30 -8.38
CA THR A 86 -12.27 -1.79 -9.68
C THR A 86 -11.30 -2.93 -9.46
N MET A 87 -11.25 -3.89 -10.38
CA MET A 87 -10.31 -5.00 -10.38
C MET A 87 -10.11 -5.55 -11.80
N ASN A 88 -8.96 -6.15 -12.06
CA ASN A 88 -8.69 -6.84 -13.32
C ASN A 88 -8.91 -8.34 -13.18
N THR A 89 -9.17 -9.00 -14.29
CA THR A 89 -8.91 -10.44 -14.41
C THR A 89 -7.45 -10.66 -14.80
N LEU A 90 -6.80 -11.60 -14.13
CA LEU A 90 -5.46 -12.08 -14.44
C LEU A 90 -5.55 -13.44 -15.08
N ASP A 91 -4.92 -13.61 -16.23
CA ASP A 91 -4.66 -14.91 -16.82
C ASP A 91 -3.44 -15.56 -16.13
N VAL A 92 -3.65 -16.67 -15.41
CA VAL A 92 -2.57 -17.32 -14.63
C VAL A 92 -1.54 -18.04 -15.51
N SER A 93 -1.77 -18.13 -16.82
CA SER A 93 -0.84 -18.70 -17.79
C SER A 93 0.36 -17.82 -18.10
N GLY A 94 0.34 -16.53 -17.72
CA GLY A 94 1.40 -15.56 -17.97
C GLY A 94 1.69 -14.66 -16.81
N SER A 95 2.89 -14.08 -16.78
CA SER A 95 3.22 -13.02 -15.82
C SER A 95 2.57 -11.72 -16.26
N ASP A 96 1.83 -11.08 -15.35
CA ASP A 96 1.20 -9.76 -15.56
C ASP A 96 0.26 -9.71 -16.80
N VAL A 97 -0.42 -10.82 -17.14
CA VAL A 97 -1.37 -10.87 -18.26
C VAL A 97 -2.75 -10.43 -17.78
N PHE A 98 -2.94 -9.11 -17.70
CA PHE A 98 -4.20 -8.51 -17.29
C PHE A 98 -5.13 -8.39 -18.49
N LYS A 99 -6.38 -8.80 -18.30
CA LYS A 99 -7.44 -8.70 -19.30
C LYS A 99 -8.38 -7.54 -18.96
N SER A 100 -9.66 -7.73 -19.17
CA SER A 100 -10.67 -6.71 -18.90
C SER A 100 -10.65 -6.25 -17.45
N MET A 101 -10.97 -5.00 -17.25
CA MET A 101 -11.24 -4.44 -15.95
C MET A 101 -12.73 -4.51 -15.65
N TYR A 102 -13.04 -4.90 -14.42
CA TYR A 102 -14.39 -5.03 -13.87
C TYR A 102 -14.61 -4.01 -12.78
N ASP A 103 -15.84 -3.65 -12.54
CA ASP A 103 -16.28 -2.93 -11.36
C ASP A 103 -17.40 -3.68 -10.62
N LEU A 104 -17.52 -3.37 -9.35
CA LEU A 104 -18.66 -3.69 -8.50
C LEU A 104 -18.80 -2.56 -7.48
N HIS A 105 -20.00 -2.40 -6.93
CA HIS A 105 -20.21 -1.37 -5.93
C HIS A 105 -21.15 -1.82 -4.80
N THR A 106 -21.12 -1.08 -3.72
CA THR A 106 -22.05 -1.18 -2.60
C THR A 106 -22.64 0.21 -2.28
N ASN A 107 -23.93 0.25 -1.94
CA ASN A 107 -24.63 1.45 -1.53
C ASN A 107 -24.89 1.48 -0.01
N ASP A 108 -24.65 0.39 0.70
CA ASP A 108 -25.03 0.14 2.09
C ASP A 108 -23.83 -0.21 2.98
N LEU A 109 -22.65 0.34 2.63
CA LEU A 109 -21.39 0.11 3.35
C LEU A 109 -21.01 -1.37 3.43
N GLY A 110 -21.18 -2.10 2.33
CA GLY A 110 -20.73 -3.47 2.17
C GLY A 110 -21.62 -4.53 2.79
N GLN A 111 -22.87 -4.20 3.18
CA GLN A 111 -23.84 -5.22 3.57
C GLN A 111 -24.26 -6.04 2.35
N THR A 112 -24.43 -5.37 1.20
CA THR A 112 -24.63 -6.01 -0.10
C THR A 112 -23.69 -5.43 -1.15
N TRP A 113 -23.34 -6.24 -2.15
CA TRP A 113 -22.52 -5.85 -3.28
C TRP A 113 -23.22 -6.25 -4.58
N THR A 114 -23.05 -5.42 -5.61
CA THR A 114 -23.42 -5.85 -6.97
C THR A 114 -22.50 -6.98 -7.45
N GLU A 115 -22.96 -7.78 -8.42
CA GLU A 115 -22.08 -8.70 -9.11
C GLU A 115 -21.01 -7.93 -9.89
N PRO A 116 -19.75 -8.44 -9.95
CA PRO A 116 -18.73 -7.87 -10.80
C PRO A 116 -19.17 -7.83 -12.27
N ARG A 117 -19.06 -6.68 -12.90
CA ARG A 117 -19.36 -6.52 -14.34
C ARG A 117 -18.15 -5.92 -15.05
N GLU A 118 -17.96 -6.30 -16.30
CA GLU A 118 -16.95 -5.68 -17.15
C GLU A 118 -17.28 -4.19 -17.31
N ALA A 119 -16.28 -3.32 -17.11
CA ALA A 119 -16.42 -1.87 -17.23
C ALA A 119 -16.02 -1.43 -18.66
N PRO A 120 -16.97 -1.15 -19.58
CA PRO A 120 -16.64 -0.87 -20.99
C PRO A 120 -15.71 0.33 -21.17
N GLY A 121 -15.84 1.35 -20.31
CA GLY A 121 -14.95 2.52 -20.31
C GLY A 121 -13.50 2.21 -19.94
N LEU A 122 -13.27 1.13 -19.20
CA LEU A 122 -11.96 0.66 -18.76
C LEU A 122 -11.47 -0.58 -19.55
N ALA A 123 -12.16 -0.91 -20.64
CA ALA A 123 -11.84 -2.08 -21.44
C ALA A 123 -10.44 -1.99 -22.07
N LEU A 124 -9.84 -3.16 -22.27
CA LEU A 124 -8.65 -3.33 -23.07
C LEU A 124 -8.94 -2.85 -24.49
N ARG A 125 -8.00 -2.13 -25.08
CA ARG A 125 -8.09 -1.66 -26.47
C ARG A 125 -6.85 -2.02 -27.26
N TYR A 126 -6.92 -1.88 -28.59
CA TYR A 126 -5.78 -2.08 -29.48
C TYR A 126 -5.27 -0.74 -29.97
N GLU A 127 -3.97 -0.53 -29.87
CA GLU A 127 -3.28 0.66 -30.36
C GLU A 127 -2.20 0.26 -31.37
N THR A 128 -1.88 1.14 -32.32
CA THR A 128 -0.72 0.99 -33.20
C THR A 128 0.50 1.56 -32.50
N ILE A 129 1.46 0.71 -32.18
CA ILE A 129 2.73 1.05 -31.50
C ILE A 129 3.86 0.43 -32.34
N ASP A 130 4.81 1.25 -32.79
CA ASP A 130 5.89 0.83 -33.66
C ASP A 130 5.39 0.06 -34.91
N ASP A 131 4.36 0.62 -35.58
CA ASP A 131 3.68 0.04 -36.75
C ASP A 131 3.00 -1.33 -36.52
N GLU A 132 2.93 -1.80 -35.29
CA GLU A 132 2.28 -3.05 -34.93
C GLU A 132 1.02 -2.80 -34.07
N ARG A 133 -0.08 -3.52 -34.39
CA ARG A 133 -1.31 -3.48 -33.62
C ARG A 133 -1.16 -4.30 -32.33
N ARG A 134 -1.07 -3.63 -31.18
CA ARG A 134 -0.82 -4.26 -29.87
C ARG A 134 -1.99 -4.08 -28.91
N PRO A 135 -2.30 -5.09 -28.08
CA PRO A 135 -3.25 -4.94 -26.99
C PRO A 135 -2.68 -4.03 -25.91
N VAL A 136 -3.51 -3.11 -25.40
CA VAL A 136 -3.19 -2.19 -24.31
C VAL A 136 -4.27 -2.25 -23.25
N ALA A 137 -3.93 -2.68 -22.05
CA ALA A 137 -4.81 -2.72 -20.89
C ALA A 137 -4.52 -1.56 -19.94
N ALA A 138 -5.58 -0.95 -19.39
CA ALA A 138 -5.47 -0.20 -18.15
C ALA A 138 -5.39 -1.18 -16.99
N SER A 139 -4.51 -0.96 -16.02
CA SER A 139 -4.29 -1.83 -14.89
C SER A 139 -3.85 -1.06 -13.64
N ASP A 140 -3.87 -1.72 -12.51
CA ASP A 140 -3.48 -1.14 -11.22
C ASP A 140 -4.21 0.17 -10.91
N PHE A 141 -5.48 0.19 -11.28
CA PHE A 141 -6.32 1.36 -11.34
C PHE A 141 -6.95 1.63 -9.98
N TRP A 142 -6.80 2.85 -9.46
CA TRP A 142 -7.25 3.22 -8.14
C TRP A 142 -8.24 4.38 -8.18
N PRO A 143 -9.53 4.14 -7.88
CA PRO A 143 -10.52 5.18 -7.72
C PRO A 143 -10.23 6.06 -6.51
N GLY A 144 -10.39 7.36 -6.65
CA GLY A 144 -10.29 8.32 -5.56
C GLY A 144 -11.20 9.52 -5.81
N TRP A 145 -11.92 9.94 -4.80
CA TRP A 145 -12.81 11.11 -4.90
C TRP A 145 -11.98 12.39 -5.01
N HIS A 146 -12.23 13.17 -6.05
CA HIS A 146 -11.65 14.50 -6.22
C HIS A 146 -12.68 15.56 -5.78
N GLN A 147 -12.46 16.10 -4.59
CA GLN A 147 -13.44 16.94 -3.91
C GLN A 147 -13.76 18.22 -4.68
N GLN A 148 -12.77 18.86 -5.33
CA GLN A 148 -12.94 20.12 -6.05
C GLN A 148 -13.86 19.96 -7.25
N SER A 149 -13.68 18.93 -8.07
CA SER A 149 -14.52 18.66 -9.25
C SER A 149 -15.75 17.80 -8.95
N LYS A 150 -15.88 17.26 -7.71
CA LYS A 150 -16.94 16.33 -7.31
C LYS A 150 -17.02 15.11 -8.23
N THR A 151 -15.87 14.54 -8.57
CA THR A 151 -15.74 13.43 -9.51
C THR A 151 -14.97 12.30 -8.88
N LEU A 152 -15.42 11.06 -9.07
CA LEU A 152 -14.60 9.88 -8.74
C LEU A 152 -13.61 9.67 -9.89
N LEU A 153 -12.35 10.04 -9.66
CA LEU A 153 -11.25 9.93 -10.62
C LEU A 153 -10.44 8.68 -10.32
N GLY A 154 -10.44 7.72 -11.23
CA GLY A 154 -9.56 6.57 -11.16
C GLY A 154 -8.27 6.82 -11.92
N ILE A 155 -7.13 6.42 -11.32
CA ILE A 155 -5.80 6.54 -11.92
C ILE A 155 -5.08 5.20 -11.79
N GLY A 156 -4.40 4.79 -12.86
CA GLY A 156 -3.59 3.59 -12.95
C GLY A 156 -2.49 3.73 -13.98
N HIS A 157 -2.11 2.62 -14.59
CA HIS A 157 -1.17 2.65 -15.71
C HIS A 157 -1.60 1.75 -16.88
N THR A 158 -0.94 1.91 -18.02
CA THR A 158 -1.10 1.01 -19.16
C THR A 158 -0.11 -0.14 -19.10
N VAL A 159 -0.57 -1.32 -19.55
CA VAL A 159 0.29 -2.45 -19.88
C VAL A 159 0.12 -2.76 -21.36
N VAL A 160 1.22 -2.74 -22.09
CA VAL A 160 1.26 -3.04 -23.52
C VAL A 160 1.74 -4.46 -23.72
N TYR A 161 1.04 -5.22 -24.54
CA TYR A 161 1.38 -6.61 -24.87
C TYR A 161 1.83 -6.75 -26.32
N THR A 162 2.67 -7.75 -26.56
CA THR A 162 2.92 -8.29 -27.87
C THR A 162 1.67 -9.04 -28.39
N PRO A 163 1.56 -9.34 -29.69
CA PRO A 163 0.42 -10.11 -30.20
C PRO A 163 0.24 -11.49 -29.56
N ASP A 164 1.31 -12.10 -29.04
CA ASP A 164 1.29 -13.37 -28.30
C ASP A 164 1.11 -13.22 -26.78
N TRP A 165 0.60 -12.06 -26.33
CA TRP A 165 0.26 -11.78 -24.94
C TRP A 165 1.42 -11.78 -23.94
N ARG A 166 2.62 -11.43 -24.37
CA ARG A 166 3.72 -11.12 -23.46
C ARG A 166 3.78 -9.62 -23.24
N VAL A 167 4.21 -9.21 -22.05
CA VAL A 167 4.48 -7.79 -21.81
C VAL A 167 5.55 -7.29 -22.78
N ALA A 168 5.27 -6.21 -23.51
CA ALA A 168 6.18 -5.65 -24.50
C ALA A 168 7.49 -5.14 -23.85
N HIS A 169 8.62 -5.35 -24.55
CA HIS A 169 9.92 -4.82 -24.16
C HIS A 169 10.61 -4.18 -25.39
N PRO A 170 11.18 -2.96 -25.26
CA PRO A 170 11.12 -2.08 -24.08
C PRO A 170 9.67 -1.84 -23.67
N ARG A 171 9.43 -1.58 -22.39
CA ARG A 171 8.06 -1.48 -21.83
C ARG A 171 7.52 -0.06 -21.95
N PRO A 172 6.75 0.29 -23.00
CA PRO A 172 6.07 1.58 -23.03
C PRO A 172 4.97 1.59 -21.95
N ARG A 173 4.95 2.60 -21.13
CA ARG A 173 3.98 2.75 -20.05
C ARG A 173 3.52 4.19 -19.96
N HIS A 174 2.24 4.37 -19.71
CA HIS A 174 1.63 5.66 -19.46
C HIS A 174 0.75 5.59 -18.23
N THR A 175 0.60 6.70 -17.52
CA THR A 175 -0.49 6.87 -16.56
C THR A 175 -1.82 6.85 -17.32
N ALA A 176 -2.73 5.98 -16.89
CA ALA A 176 -4.10 5.90 -17.40
C ALA A 176 -5.06 6.49 -16.37
N TYR A 177 -6.10 7.20 -16.81
CA TYR A 177 -7.13 7.74 -15.94
C TYR A 177 -8.51 7.70 -16.60
N ALA A 178 -9.54 7.67 -15.76
CA ALA A 178 -10.95 7.77 -16.18
C ALA A 178 -11.80 8.32 -15.04
N THR A 179 -12.99 8.81 -15.37
CA THR A 179 -13.97 9.32 -14.42
C THR A 179 -15.17 8.38 -14.32
N TYR A 180 -15.75 8.28 -13.13
CA TYR A 180 -16.97 7.51 -12.90
C TYR A 180 -18.17 8.43 -12.72
N ASP A 181 -19.21 8.20 -13.51
CA ASP A 181 -20.51 8.83 -13.40
C ASP A 181 -21.42 7.96 -12.53
N ALA A 182 -21.74 8.45 -11.33
CA ALA A 182 -22.56 7.72 -10.38
C ALA A 182 -24.05 7.67 -10.78
N GLY A 183 -24.54 8.59 -11.60
CA GLY A 183 -25.90 8.62 -12.12
C GLY A 183 -26.11 7.59 -13.21
N GLU A 184 -25.16 7.49 -14.12
CA GLU A 184 -25.16 6.53 -15.22
C GLU A 184 -24.54 5.17 -14.83
N ASP A 185 -23.94 5.09 -13.62
CA ASP A 185 -23.26 3.91 -13.10
C ASP A 185 -22.22 3.34 -14.09
N ARG A 186 -21.36 4.21 -14.61
CA ARG A 186 -20.36 3.84 -15.61
C ARG A 186 -19.09 4.68 -15.57
N TRP A 187 -18.00 4.08 -16.05
CA TRP A 187 -16.73 4.74 -16.29
C TRP A 187 -16.70 5.39 -17.68
N SER A 188 -16.07 6.57 -17.78
CA SER A 188 -15.66 7.15 -19.07
C SER A 188 -14.61 6.27 -19.74
N THR A 189 -14.42 6.43 -21.06
CA THR A 189 -13.27 5.79 -21.74
C THR A 189 -11.98 6.31 -21.15
N TRP A 190 -11.11 5.41 -20.71
CA TRP A 190 -9.83 5.77 -20.12
C TRP A 190 -8.91 6.50 -21.10
N ARG A 191 -8.16 7.46 -20.60
CA ARG A 191 -7.20 8.30 -21.31
C ARG A 191 -5.82 8.14 -20.75
N LYS A 192 -4.81 8.64 -21.47
CA LYS A 192 -3.42 8.73 -21.00
C LYS A 192 -3.15 10.14 -20.51
N LEU A 193 -2.45 10.28 -19.40
CA LEU A 193 -1.88 11.54 -18.96
C LEU A 193 -0.78 11.93 -19.94
N GLU A 194 -0.87 13.14 -20.48
CA GLU A 194 0.18 13.72 -21.33
C GLU A 194 1.36 14.13 -20.46
N MET A 195 2.51 13.53 -20.73
CA MET A 195 3.77 13.82 -20.03
C MET A 195 4.62 14.75 -20.88
N PRO A 196 5.58 15.48 -20.27
CA PRO A 196 6.54 16.29 -21.03
C PRO A 196 7.22 15.49 -22.13
N ALA A 197 7.41 16.13 -23.29
CA ALA A 197 8.04 15.51 -24.44
C ALA A 197 9.48 15.04 -24.12
N GLY A 198 9.88 13.91 -24.73
CA GLY A 198 11.21 13.32 -24.60
C GLY A 198 11.18 11.89 -24.09
N GLU A 199 12.34 11.25 -24.11
CA GLU A 199 12.47 9.83 -23.81
C GLU A 199 12.38 9.49 -22.30
N LYS A 200 12.58 10.49 -21.45
CA LYS A 200 12.59 10.33 -19.99
C LYS A 200 11.35 9.60 -19.45
N PHE A 201 10.18 9.98 -19.97
CA PHE A 201 8.89 9.46 -19.50
C PHE A 201 8.24 8.45 -20.46
N HIS A 202 8.99 7.91 -21.41
CA HIS A 202 8.48 6.87 -22.32
C HIS A 202 7.95 5.64 -21.56
N ASN A 203 8.57 5.30 -20.46
CA ASN A 203 8.12 4.27 -19.53
C ASN A 203 7.81 4.92 -18.18
N SER A 204 6.63 5.53 -18.03
CA SER A 204 6.21 6.25 -16.84
C SER A 204 4.75 5.93 -16.49
N GLY A 205 4.45 5.70 -15.21
CA GLY A 205 3.08 5.40 -14.81
C GLY A 205 2.81 5.58 -13.33
N ALA A 206 1.52 5.69 -13.02
CA ALA A 206 0.97 5.82 -11.68
C ALA A 206 0.11 4.59 -11.30
N GLY A 207 0.53 3.38 -11.71
CA GLY A 207 -0.12 2.16 -11.26
C GLY A 207 0.30 1.78 -9.84
N CYS A 208 -0.59 1.22 -9.06
CA CYS A 208 -0.34 0.83 -7.65
C CYS A 208 0.06 2.01 -6.75
N VAL A 209 -0.30 3.22 -7.06
CA VAL A 209 0.09 4.40 -6.26
C VAL A 209 -1.09 4.97 -5.49
N GLN A 210 -0.83 5.43 -4.30
CA GLN A 210 -1.77 6.21 -3.50
C GLN A 210 -1.42 7.69 -3.70
N ARG A 211 -2.33 8.44 -4.34
CA ARG A 211 -2.20 9.88 -4.57
C ARG A 211 -2.72 10.66 -3.36
N TYR A 212 -2.44 11.95 -3.32
CA TYR A 212 -2.99 12.87 -2.33
C TYR A 212 -3.55 14.12 -3.02
N ASP A 213 -4.82 14.41 -2.79
CA ASP A 213 -5.48 15.58 -3.34
C ASP A 213 -5.44 16.71 -2.31
N LEU A 214 -4.89 17.88 -2.68
CA LEU A 214 -4.83 19.07 -1.84
C LEU A 214 -6.21 19.76 -1.77
N GLN A 215 -6.38 20.62 -0.78
CA GLN A 215 -7.66 21.33 -0.56
C GLN A 215 -8.06 22.26 -1.74
N ASP A 216 -7.07 22.77 -2.50
CA ASP A 216 -7.30 23.59 -3.69
C ASP A 216 -7.63 22.76 -4.95
N GLY A 217 -7.70 21.44 -4.83
CA GLY A 217 -7.94 20.52 -5.93
C GLY A 217 -6.67 20.12 -6.71
N THR A 218 -5.51 20.60 -6.32
CA THR A 218 -4.25 20.12 -6.86
C THR A 218 -4.01 18.67 -6.45
N ILE A 219 -3.58 17.83 -7.38
CA ILE A 219 -3.28 16.41 -7.16
C ILE A 219 -1.77 16.23 -7.07
N LEU A 220 -1.30 15.69 -5.94
CA LEU A 220 0.06 15.18 -5.81
C LEU A 220 0.04 13.70 -6.21
N LEU A 221 0.58 13.41 -7.40
CA LEU A 221 0.56 12.10 -8.02
C LEU A 221 1.95 11.46 -7.99
N PRO A 222 2.19 10.44 -7.15
CA PRO A 222 3.42 9.67 -7.22
C PRO A 222 3.55 8.95 -8.55
N LEU A 223 4.74 8.99 -9.14
CA LEU A 223 5.06 8.35 -10.41
C LEU A 223 6.32 7.52 -10.27
N TYR A 224 6.38 6.42 -11.02
CA TYR A 224 7.62 5.73 -11.29
C TYR A 224 7.87 5.67 -12.79
N PHE A 225 9.12 5.84 -13.17
CA PHE A 225 9.52 5.93 -14.56
C PHE A 225 10.92 5.36 -14.76
N LYS A 226 11.20 4.92 -15.97
CA LYS A 226 12.50 4.36 -16.33
C LYS A 226 13.08 5.15 -17.50
N PRO A 227 14.04 6.07 -17.27
CA PRO A 227 14.77 6.69 -18.35
C PRO A 227 15.55 5.64 -19.16
N PRO A 228 15.93 5.94 -20.41
CA PRO A 228 16.83 5.06 -21.18
C PRO A 228 18.10 4.71 -20.41
N ASP A 229 18.57 3.48 -20.56
CA ASP A 229 19.83 2.97 -20.01
C ASP A 229 20.04 3.17 -18.49
N SER A 230 18.93 3.26 -17.73
CA SER A 230 18.98 3.42 -16.28
C SER A 230 18.01 2.50 -15.55
N SER A 231 18.17 2.37 -14.22
CA SER A 231 17.18 1.76 -13.34
C SER A 231 15.94 2.68 -13.17
N SER A 232 14.84 2.09 -12.71
CA SER A 232 13.60 2.85 -12.44
C SER A 232 13.79 3.83 -11.29
N ARG A 233 13.15 4.99 -11.42
CA ARG A 233 13.14 6.10 -10.46
C ARG A 233 11.73 6.44 -10.06
N VAL A 234 11.59 7.16 -8.97
CA VAL A 234 10.31 7.71 -8.51
C VAL A 234 10.40 9.22 -8.31
N THR A 235 9.26 9.87 -8.51
CA THR A 235 9.03 11.27 -8.22
C THR A 235 7.58 11.48 -7.83
N VAL A 236 7.22 12.67 -7.36
CA VAL A 236 5.83 13.10 -7.23
C VAL A 236 5.58 14.22 -8.22
N ALA A 237 4.55 14.07 -9.04
CA ALA A 237 4.10 15.11 -9.94
C ALA A 237 2.98 15.94 -9.30
N ARG A 238 2.97 17.24 -9.58
CA ARG A 238 1.81 18.10 -9.37
C ARG A 238 0.96 18.04 -10.63
N CYS A 239 -0.32 17.73 -10.45
CA CYS A 239 -1.30 17.70 -11.53
C CYS A 239 -2.50 18.56 -11.19
N THR A 240 -3.18 19.07 -12.21
CA THR A 240 -4.51 19.69 -12.07
C THR A 240 -5.56 18.82 -12.75
N PHE A 241 -6.79 18.90 -12.28
CA PHE A 241 -7.92 18.14 -12.83
C PHE A 241 -9.17 19.03 -12.88
N ASP A 242 -9.71 19.23 -14.08
CA ASP A 242 -10.86 20.11 -14.34
C ASP A 242 -12.23 19.40 -14.21
N GLY A 243 -12.24 18.10 -13.87
CA GLY A 243 -13.41 17.22 -13.83
C GLY A 243 -13.48 16.27 -15.02
N GLU A 244 -12.69 16.50 -16.06
CA GLU A 244 -12.62 15.69 -17.27
C GLU A 244 -11.18 15.30 -17.63
N THR A 245 -10.25 16.26 -17.59
CA THR A 245 -8.88 16.08 -18.05
C THR A 245 -7.89 16.27 -16.91
N LEU A 246 -6.97 15.30 -16.78
CA LEU A 246 -5.84 15.36 -15.87
C LEU A 246 -4.64 15.95 -16.59
N HIS A 247 -4.07 17.02 -16.04
CA HIS A 247 -2.94 17.74 -16.61
C HIS A 247 -1.71 17.62 -15.71
N PHE A 248 -0.56 17.32 -16.31
CA PHE A 248 0.74 17.40 -15.65
C PHE A 248 1.22 18.86 -15.62
N GLU A 249 1.62 19.35 -14.45
CA GLU A 249 2.13 20.71 -14.29
C GLU A 249 3.64 20.73 -14.06
N GLU A 250 4.10 20.04 -13.04
CA GLU A 250 5.50 19.94 -12.68
C GLU A 250 5.81 18.64 -11.94
N GLN A 251 7.09 18.32 -11.77
CA GLN A 251 7.55 17.24 -10.92
C GLN A 251 8.48 17.75 -9.83
N GLY A 252 8.49 17.04 -8.70
CA GLY A 252 9.44 17.24 -7.62
C GLY A 252 10.80 16.57 -7.89
N ASN A 253 11.61 16.47 -6.83
CA ASN A 253 12.88 15.77 -6.91
C ASN A 253 12.71 14.26 -7.18
N GLU A 254 13.74 13.66 -7.75
CA GLU A 254 13.76 12.25 -8.10
C GLU A 254 14.53 11.46 -7.06
N HIS A 255 14.05 10.24 -6.80
CA HIS A 255 14.81 9.26 -6.04
C HIS A 255 15.20 8.09 -6.93
N ALA A 256 16.41 7.63 -6.74
CA ALA A 256 16.98 6.45 -7.38
C ALA A 256 17.82 5.69 -6.36
N VAL A 257 18.08 4.43 -6.63
CA VAL A 257 19.07 3.61 -5.93
C VAL A 257 20.10 3.13 -6.92
N ASP A 258 21.34 3.07 -6.46
CA ASP A 258 22.46 2.51 -7.22
C ASP A 258 22.72 1.09 -6.69
N ASP A 259 21.87 0.16 -7.11
CA ASP A 259 21.93 -1.26 -6.75
C ASP A 259 21.68 -2.13 -7.98
N GLU A 260 21.83 -3.44 -7.85
CA GLU A 260 21.63 -4.41 -8.94
C GLU A 260 20.13 -4.71 -9.21
N THR A 261 19.20 -3.99 -8.55
CA THR A 261 17.76 -4.20 -8.72
C THR A 261 17.23 -3.44 -9.94
N ARG A 262 15.94 -3.61 -10.22
CA ARG A 262 15.25 -2.81 -11.25
C ARG A 262 15.09 -1.33 -10.88
N GLY A 263 15.49 -0.93 -9.66
CA GLY A 263 15.33 0.40 -9.12
C GLY A 263 14.04 0.56 -8.31
N LEU A 264 13.53 1.78 -8.23
CA LEU A 264 12.39 2.17 -7.42
C LEU A 264 11.07 2.13 -8.20
N HIS A 265 10.00 1.65 -7.55
CA HIS A 265 8.68 1.46 -8.16
C HIS A 265 7.55 1.80 -7.20
N GLU A 266 6.34 1.97 -7.72
CA GLU A 266 5.06 1.99 -7.01
C GLU A 266 5.08 2.81 -5.71
N PRO A 267 5.46 4.09 -5.78
CA PRO A 267 5.46 4.97 -4.62
C PRO A 267 4.04 5.27 -4.16
N SER A 268 3.83 5.45 -2.85
CA SER A 268 2.53 5.82 -2.29
C SER A 268 2.66 6.96 -1.29
N LEU A 269 1.77 7.93 -1.42
CA LEU A 269 1.80 9.21 -0.74
C LEU A 269 0.67 9.32 0.27
N THR A 270 0.96 9.93 1.42
CA THR A 270 -0.05 10.44 2.35
C THR A 270 0.44 11.71 3.03
N ARG A 271 -0.48 12.38 3.73
CA ARG A 271 -0.17 13.50 4.64
C ARG A 271 -0.60 13.14 6.04
N PHE A 272 0.29 13.39 7.01
CA PHE A 272 -0.02 13.27 8.43
C PHE A 272 0.58 14.48 9.17
N GLY A 273 -0.26 15.17 9.93
CA GLY A 273 0.12 16.45 10.50
C GLY A 273 0.42 17.50 9.42
N ASP A 274 1.59 18.12 9.50
CA ASP A 274 2.09 19.12 8.56
C ASP A 274 3.07 18.57 7.51
N GLN A 275 3.27 17.24 7.46
CA GLN A 275 4.24 16.58 6.57
C GLN A 275 3.58 15.57 5.63
N PHE A 276 4.19 15.41 4.47
CA PHE A 276 3.90 14.37 3.49
C PHE A 276 4.88 13.22 3.65
N PHE A 277 4.39 11.98 3.50
CA PHE A 277 5.15 10.76 3.64
C PHE A 277 5.04 9.93 2.37
N LEU A 278 6.17 9.49 1.85
CA LEU A 278 6.25 8.65 0.66
C LEU A 278 6.86 7.30 1.02
N THR A 279 6.14 6.21 0.77
CA THR A 279 6.68 4.85 0.81
C THR A 279 6.96 4.38 -0.61
N ILE A 280 8.03 3.61 -0.81
CA ILE A 280 8.55 3.26 -2.13
C ILE A 280 8.94 1.79 -2.14
N ARG A 281 8.49 1.07 -3.18
CA ARG A 281 8.87 -0.32 -3.43
C ARG A 281 10.23 -0.41 -4.12
N ASN A 282 11.01 -1.42 -3.74
CA ASN A 282 12.17 -1.92 -4.48
C ASN A 282 12.19 -3.46 -4.37
N ASP A 283 12.98 -4.14 -5.17
CA ASP A 283 12.99 -5.61 -5.24
C ASP A 283 13.63 -6.27 -4.02
N GLU A 284 14.49 -5.57 -3.27
CA GLU A 284 15.20 -6.10 -2.09
C GLU A 284 14.63 -5.60 -0.76
N GLN A 285 14.19 -4.34 -0.73
CA GLN A 285 13.62 -3.70 0.47
C GLN A 285 12.73 -2.52 0.10
N GLY A 286 11.76 -2.18 0.95
CA GLY A 286 10.99 -0.95 0.80
C GLY A 286 11.72 0.24 1.42
N TYR A 287 11.40 1.44 0.92
CA TYR A 287 11.96 2.70 1.41
C TYR A 287 10.87 3.66 1.88
N VAL A 288 11.27 4.63 2.67
CA VAL A 288 10.42 5.71 3.16
C VAL A 288 11.16 7.03 3.14
N THR A 289 10.42 8.11 2.93
CA THR A 289 10.90 9.48 3.06
C THR A 289 9.75 10.42 3.42
N ARG A 290 10.04 11.67 3.70
CA ARG A 290 9.07 12.72 4.03
C ARG A 290 9.40 14.03 3.36
N SER A 291 8.40 14.91 3.29
CA SER A 291 8.47 16.23 2.67
C SER A 291 7.57 17.23 3.39
N LYS A 292 7.88 18.51 3.30
CA LYS A 292 7.01 19.59 3.78
C LYS A 292 6.08 20.14 2.70
N ASP A 293 6.46 20.03 1.44
CA ASP A 293 5.74 20.60 0.30
C ASP A 293 5.05 19.54 -0.60
N GLY A 294 5.34 18.24 -0.36
CA GLY A 294 4.82 17.13 -1.13
C GLY A 294 5.47 16.90 -2.50
N LEU A 295 6.48 17.69 -2.86
CA LEU A 295 7.25 17.57 -4.10
C LEU A 295 8.73 17.31 -3.85
N ASN A 296 9.31 17.97 -2.86
CA ASN A 296 10.73 17.85 -2.54
C ASN A 296 10.91 17.03 -1.26
N TYR A 297 11.33 15.80 -1.42
CA TYR A 297 11.48 14.82 -0.35
C TYR A 297 12.92 14.74 0.16
N GLU A 298 13.07 14.44 1.45
CA GLU A 298 14.36 14.11 2.07
C GLU A 298 14.98 12.85 1.40
N PRO A 299 16.26 12.54 1.61
CA PRO A 299 16.84 11.28 1.16
C PRO A 299 16.05 10.07 1.67
N ILE A 300 15.83 9.09 0.80
CA ILE A 300 15.12 7.85 1.16
C ILE A 300 15.92 7.04 2.17
N GLN A 301 15.23 6.35 3.07
CA GLN A 301 15.82 5.38 3.99
C GLN A 301 15.05 4.05 3.95
N PRO A 302 15.72 2.90 4.18
CA PRO A 302 15.05 1.61 4.19
C PRO A 302 14.08 1.50 5.36
N TRP A 303 12.96 0.83 5.13
CA TRP A 303 12.00 0.53 6.17
C TRP A 303 12.62 -0.38 7.24
N ARG A 304 12.46 0.01 8.48
CA ARG A 304 12.85 -0.77 9.66
C ARG A 304 11.77 -0.73 10.73
N PHE A 305 11.80 -1.71 11.59
CA PHE A 305 11.08 -1.65 12.86
C PHE A 305 11.76 -0.67 13.83
N ASP A 306 11.04 -0.30 14.89
CA ASP A 306 11.51 0.58 15.97
C ASP A 306 12.68 -0.02 16.76
N ASP A 307 12.82 -1.36 16.79
CA ASP A 307 13.97 -2.09 17.34
C ASP A 307 15.22 -2.09 16.43
N GLY A 308 15.15 -1.40 15.28
CA GLY A 308 16.24 -1.28 14.31
C GLY A 308 16.38 -2.45 13.31
N LYS A 309 15.63 -3.54 13.48
CA LYS A 309 15.63 -4.67 12.54
C LYS A 309 14.95 -4.28 11.24
N GLU A 310 15.33 -4.92 10.15
CA GLU A 310 14.69 -4.77 8.85
C GLU A 310 13.20 -5.11 8.94
N LEU A 311 12.38 -4.34 8.23
CA LEU A 311 10.95 -4.65 8.13
C LEU A 311 10.71 -5.94 7.32
N GLY A 312 11.57 -6.22 6.35
CA GLY A 312 11.47 -7.40 5.49
C GLY A 312 10.46 -7.27 4.36
N ASN A 313 9.91 -6.07 4.15
CA ASN A 313 9.04 -5.74 3.03
C ASN A 313 9.88 -5.56 1.76
N TYR A 314 9.54 -6.26 0.70
CA TYR A 314 10.28 -6.23 -0.55
C TYR A 314 9.40 -6.66 -1.73
N ASN A 315 9.76 -6.22 -2.92
CA ASN A 315 9.19 -6.65 -4.19
C ASN A 315 7.64 -6.60 -4.26
N THR A 316 7.03 -5.71 -3.48
CA THR A 316 5.60 -5.39 -3.51
C THR A 316 5.38 -3.97 -2.99
N GLN A 317 4.23 -3.40 -3.33
CA GLN A 317 3.81 -2.08 -2.87
C GLN A 317 3.55 -2.06 -1.36
N GLN A 318 3.61 -0.88 -0.78
CA GLN A 318 3.13 -0.57 0.55
C GLN A 318 2.21 0.66 0.45
N HIS A 319 1.20 0.73 1.32
CA HIS A 319 0.24 1.83 1.32
C HIS A 319 -0.03 2.34 2.71
N TRP A 320 -0.49 3.57 2.78
CA TRP A 320 -0.77 4.26 4.01
C TRP A 320 -2.23 4.09 4.43
N VAL A 321 -2.44 3.85 5.72
CA VAL A 321 -3.69 4.09 6.41
C VAL A 321 -3.44 5.27 7.35
N THR A 322 -4.18 6.35 7.14
CA THR A 322 -3.97 7.60 7.87
C THR A 322 -5.21 7.95 8.67
N HIS A 323 -5.04 8.03 9.98
CA HIS A 323 -6.04 8.54 10.92
C HIS A 323 -5.56 9.87 11.49
N SER A 324 -6.46 10.75 11.94
CA SER A 324 -6.06 12.03 12.57
C SER A 324 -5.12 11.87 13.77
N ASP A 325 -5.19 10.72 14.44
CA ASP A 325 -4.43 10.41 15.65
C ASP A 325 -3.31 9.38 15.42
N GLY A 326 -3.06 8.93 14.15
CA GLY A 326 -2.02 7.94 13.89
C GLY A 326 -1.76 7.67 12.41
N LEU A 327 -0.51 7.37 12.12
CA LEU A 327 -0.06 6.98 10.78
C LEU A 327 0.26 5.48 10.79
N PHE A 328 -0.25 4.74 9.81
CA PHE A 328 -0.04 3.30 9.69
C PHE A 328 0.45 2.93 8.30
N LEU A 329 1.24 1.86 8.22
CA LEU A 329 1.66 1.23 6.97
C LEU A 329 0.95 -0.11 6.81
N VAL A 330 0.43 -0.38 5.60
CA VAL A 330 -0.03 -1.69 5.16
C VAL A 330 1.02 -2.31 4.27
N TYR A 331 1.41 -3.56 4.54
CA TYR A 331 2.53 -4.21 3.86
C TYR A 331 2.47 -5.73 3.97
N THR A 332 3.29 -6.41 3.17
CA THR A 332 3.67 -7.81 3.35
C THR A 332 5.18 -7.90 3.62
N ARG A 333 5.65 -8.96 4.26
CA ARG A 333 7.05 -9.11 4.61
C ARG A 333 7.50 -10.57 4.69
N ARG A 334 8.80 -10.81 4.52
CA ARG A 334 9.44 -12.09 4.86
C ARG A 334 9.57 -12.27 6.38
N GLY A 335 9.86 -13.50 6.81
CA GLY A 335 10.06 -13.81 8.24
C GLY A 335 8.76 -13.80 9.05
N ALA A 336 7.67 -14.28 8.44
CA ALA A 336 6.35 -14.41 9.05
C ALA A 336 5.80 -15.84 8.92
N ASP A 337 6.68 -16.86 8.94
CA ASP A 337 6.34 -18.26 8.70
C ASP A 337 5.60 -18.47 7.36
N ASN A 338 6.08 -17.80 6.32
CA ASN A 338 5.42 -17.67 5.02
C ASN A 338 6.34 -17.97 3.83
N ASP A 339 7.36 -18.80 4.01
CA ASP A 339 8.32 -19.16 2.95
C ASP A 339 7.68 -19.93 1.81
N HIS A 340 6.53 -20.58 2.04
CA HIS A 340 5.72 -21.24 1.02
C HIS A 340 4.91 -20.27 0.14
N VAL A 341 4.75 -19.02 0.57
CA VAL A 341 4.03 -18.00 -0.20
C VAL A 341 4.98 -17.29 -1.16
N PHE A 342 4.62 -17.25 -2.43
CA PHE A 342 5.43 -16.59 -3.45
C PHE A 342 5.77 -15.14 -3.09
N ARG A 343 7.09 -14.84 -3.03
CA ARG A 343 7.64 -13.52 -2.62
C ARG A 343 7.18 -13.06 -1.23
N HIS A 344 6.79 -13.97 -0.35
CA HIS A 344 6.30 -13.68 1.01
C HIS A 344 5.16 -12.65 1.04
N ARG A 345 4.32 -12.64 -0.02
CA ARG A 345 3.25 -11.64 -0.20
C ARG A 345 1.95 -12.01 0.55
N ALA A 346 2.05 -12.71 1.66
CA ALA A 346 1.02 -12.95 2.68
C ALA A 346 1.70 -13.38 3.99
N PRO A 347 1.10 -13.16 5.16
CA PRO A 347 -0.13 -12.38 5.42
C PRO A 347 -0.02 -10.91 5.03
N LEU A 348 -1.17 -10.22 4.92
CA LEU A 348 -1.20 -8.76 4.80
C LEU A 348 -1.25 -8.15 6.20
N PHE A 349 -0.27 -7.30 6.51
CA PHE A 349 -0.10 -6.65 7.81
C PHE A 349 -0.49 -5.18 7.77
N MET A 350 -0.84 -4.64 8.93
CA MET A 350 -0.85 -3.21 9.23
C MET A 350 -0.14 -2.97 10.55
N ALA A 351 0.66 -1.91 10.62
CA ALA A 351 1.29 -1.47 11.86
C ALA A 351 1.40 0.05 11.91
N GLN A 352 1.42 0.61 13.10
CA GLN A 352 1.64 2.04 13.32
C GLN A 352 3.07 2.42 12.95
N VAL A 353 3.21 3.62 12.42
CA VAL A 353 4.49 4.25 12.07
C VAL A 353 4.77 5.39 13.05
N ASP A 354 6.00 5.45 13.56
CA ASP A 354 6.55 6.63 14.21
C ASP A 354 6.93 7.64 13.12
N PRO A 355 6.19 8.76 12.96
CA PRO A 355 6.40 9.69 11.85
C PRO A 355 7.71 10.49 11.98
N ASP A 356 8.24 10.65 13.20
CA ASP A 356 9.48 11.39 13.44
C ASP A 356 10.70 10.54 13.09
N LYS A 357 10.66 9.25 13.44
CA LYS A 357 11.77 8.33 13.20
C LYS A 357 11.66 7.58 11.88
N LEU A 358 10.50 7.59 11.21
CA LEU A 358 10.18 6.80 10.03
C LEU A 358 10.42 5.30 10.28
N ARG A 359 9.81 4.78 11.37
CA ARG A 359 9.94 3.39 11.82
C ARG A 359 8.57 2.78 12.06
N VAL A 360 8.43 1.50 11.70
CA VAL A 360 7.26 0.71 12.05
C VAL A 360 7.36 0.26 13.51
N ILE A 361 6.33 0.56 14.31
CA ILE A 361 6.25 0.16 15.72
C ILE A 361 5.85 -1.31 15.78
N ARG A 362 6.80 -2.20 16.00
CA ARG A 362 6.63 -3.67 15.91
C ARG A 362 5.47 -4.21 16.74
N GLN A 363 5.33 -3.74 17.96
CA GLN A 363 4.27 -4.22 18.86
C GLN A 363 2.85 -3.92 18.40
N THR A 364 2.68 -3.04 17.42
CA THR A 364 1.38 -2.67 16.86
C THR A 364 1.03 -3.47 15.60
N GLU A 365 1.91 -4.38 15.15
CA GLU A 365 1.67 -5.18 13.95
C GLU A 365 0.44 -6.09 14.14
N GLN A 366 -0.51 -5.98 13.21
CA GLN A 366 -1.73 -6.77 13.16
C GLN A 366 -1.90 -7.41 11.79
N ILE A 367 -2.46 -8.60 11.72
CA ILE A 367 -2.83 -9.25 10.46
C ILE A 367 -4.19 -8.73 10.01
N LEU A 368 -4.22 -8.01 8.89
CA LEU A 368 -5.46 -7.59 8.23
C LEU A 368 -6.12 -8.77 7.50
N VAL A 369 -5.33 -9.50 6.69
CA VAL A 369 -5.80 -10.68 5.97
C VAL A 369 -4.80 -11.81 6.19
N PRO A 370 -5.25 -12.96 6.72
CA PRO A 370 -4.37 -14.09 6.97
C PRO A 370 -3.85 -14.71 5.68
N GLU A 371 -2.76 -15.42 5.78
CA GLU A 371 -2.18 -16.25 4.73
C GLU A 371 -3.07 -17.49 4.49
N ARG A 372 -3.27 -17.84 3.21
CA ARG A 372 -3.96 -19.05 2.74
C ARG A 372 -3.26 -19.63 1.49
N GLY A 373 -1.94 -19.42 1.31
CA GLY A 373 -1.13 -19.89 0.19
C GLY A 373 -1.03 -18.91 -0.98
N ALA A 374 -2.06 -18.12 -1.26
CA ALA A 374 -2.04 -17.14 -2.33
C ALA A 374 -1.37 -15.82 -1.93
N ARG A 375 -0.93 -15.06 -2.94
CA ARG A 375 -0.33 -13.73 -2.74
C ARG A 375 -1.39 -12.67 -2.42
N LEU A 376 -1.11 -11.80 -1.46
CA LEU A 376 -1.92 -10.65 -1.05
C LEU A 376 -1.19 -9.30 -1.28
N GLY A 377 -0.23 -9.26 -2.19
CA GLY A 377 0.66 -8.12 -2.34
C GLY A 377 0.11 -6.93 -3.13
N ASN A 378 -1.05 -7.06 -3.77
CA ASN A 378 -1.63 -6.04 -4.63
C ASN A 378 -2.98 -5.59 -4.06
N PHE A 379 -2.94 -4.60 -3.19
CA PHE A 379 -4.07 -4.14 -2.39
C PHE A 379 -4.31 -2.64 -2.57
N GLY A 380 -5.44 -2.15 -2.07
CA GLY A 380 -5.79 -0.74 -2.01
C GLY A 380 -6.26 -0.33 -0.63
N VAL A 381 -6.25 0.96 -0.34
CA VAL A 381 -6.72 1.55 0.92
C VAL A 381 -7.72 2.65 0.59
N THR A 382 -8.87 2.65 1.26
CA THR A 382 -9.93 3.63 1.04
C THR A 382 -10.52 4.06 2.37
N GLN A 383 -10.46 5.33 2.68
CA GLN A 383 -11.23 5.89 3.76
C GLN A 383 -12.68 6.02 3.32
N VAL A 384 -13.58 5.23 3.92
CA VAL A 384 -14.96 5.13 3.49
C VAL A 384 -15.83 6.20 4.17
N ASN A 385 -15.60 6.42 5.45
CA ASN A 385 -16.21 7.47 6.25
C ASN A 385 -15.29 7.80 7.44
N GLU A 386 -15.71 8.73 8.29
CA GLU A 386 -14.92 9.14 9.46
C GLU A 386 -14.62 8.00 10.45
N ASN A 387 -15.46 6.95 10.47
CA ASN A 387 -15.35 5.85 11.42
C ASN A 387 -14.73 4.59 10.82
N GLU A 388 -14.47 4.55 9.50
CA GLU A 388 -14.11 3.31 8.83
C GLU A 388 -13.16 3.53 7.65
N THR A 389 -12.09 2.71 7.63
CA THR A 389 -11.15 2.60 6.51
C THR A 389 -11.13 1.15 6.03
N TRP A 390 -11.14 0.94 4.71
CA TRP A 390 -11.10 -0.37 4.09
C TRP A 390 -9.75 -0.62 3.43
N VAL A 391 -9.29 -1.86 3.55
CA VAL A 391 -8.17 -2.38 2.76
C VAL A 391 -8.69 -3.51 1.88
N THR A 392 -8.62 -3.32 0.57
CA THR A 392 -9.12 -4.28 -0.43
C THR A 392 -7.98 -5.08 -1.03
N VAL A 393 -8.10 -6.40 -1.09
CA VAL A 393 -7.06 -7.28 -1.63
C VAL A 393 -7.66 -8.56 -2.21
N ALA A 394 -7.08 -9.08 -3.28
CA ALA A 394 -7.46 -10.37 -3.86
C ALA A 394 -6.37 -11.42 -3.64
N GLU A 395 -6.78 -12.66 -3.49
CA GLU A 395 -5.89 -13.82 -3.59
C GLU A 395 -5.42 -13.99 -5.03
N TRP A 396 -4.18 -13.62 -5.29
CA TRP A 396 -3.56 -13.81 -6.59
C TRP A 396 -3.05 -15.24 -6.72
N MET A 397 -3.70 -16.04 -7.55
CA MET A 397 -3.60 -17.50 -7.65
C MET A 397 -2.43 -18.00 -8.51
N GLN A 398 -1.31 -17.30 -8.49
CA GLN A 398 -0.03 -17.73 -9.08
C GLN A 398 1.02 -17.97 -8.00
N THR A 399 1.88 -18.96 -8.18
CA THR A 399 2.95 -19.32 -7.25
C THR A 399 4.28 -19.61 -7.95
N TRP A 400 5.20 -20.30 -7.26
CA TRP A 400 6.50 -20.67 -7.76
C TRP A 400 6.40 -21.59 -8.99
N GLY A 401 7.34 -21.44 -9.90
CA GLY A 401 7.51 -22.29 -11.07
C GLY A 401 8.29 -21.60 -12.17
N PRO A 402 8.58 -22.27 -13.27
CA PRO A 402 9.18 -21.62 -14.44
C PRO A 402 8.28 -20.47 -14.89
N ASN A 403 8.80 -19.26 -14.88
CA ASN A 403 8.06 -18.04 -15.20
C ASN A 403 6.94 -17.63 -14.23
N TYR A 404 6.87 -18.23 -13.04
CA TYR A 404 5.89 -17.88 -11.99
C TYR A 404 4.41 -17.99 -12.43
N ILE A 405 4.08 -18.95 -13.25
CA ILE A 405 2.75 -19.13 -13.84
C ILE A 405 1.96 -20.32 -13.29
N LEU A 406 2.53 -21.10 -12.37
CA LEU A 406 1.84 -22.22 -11.78
C LEU A 406 0.71 -21.73 -10.85
N PRO A 407 -0.47 -22.35 -10.88
CA PRO A 407 -1.51 -22.09 -9.90
C PRO A 407 -1.02 -22.35 -8.47
N VAL A 408 -1.62 -21.65 -7.51
CA VAL A 408 -1.42 -21.92 -6.08
C VAL A 408 -1.93 -23.33 -5.76
N ASP A 409 -1.16 -24.07 -4.95
CA ASP A 409 -1.65 -25.29 -4.34
C ASP A 409 -2.70 -24.93 -3.27
N ASN A 410 -3.86 -25.58 -3.35
CA ASN A 410 -5.00 -25.28 -2.48
C ASN A 410 -4.93 -25.94 -1.09
N GLU A 411 -3.84 -26.59 -0.71
CA GLU A 411 -3.69 -27.19 0.61
C GLU A 411 -3.87 -26.18 1.77
N TYR A 412 -3.57 -24.90 1.51
CA TYR A 412 -3.74 -23.78 2.45
C TYR A 412 -5.13 -23.14 2.39
N GLY A 413 -5.98 -23.52 1.41
CA GLY A 413 -7.38 -23.15 1.31
C GLY A 413 -7.68 -21.84 0.58
N SER A 414 -6.75 -21.28 -0.22
CA SER A 414 -7.06 -20.14 -1.10
C SER A 414 -8.08 -20.53 -2.19
N ASP A 415 -8.96 -19.60 -2.54
CA ASP A 415 -10.07 -19.83 -3.46
C ASP A 415 -10.34 -18.65 -4.42
N GLY A 416 -9.38 -17.71 -4.55
CA GLY A 416 -9.55 -16.51 -5.36
C GLY A 416 -10.47 -15.48 -4.73
N SER A 417 -10.58 -15.47 -3.41
CA SER A 417 -11.37 -14.48 -2.67
C SER A 417 -10.83 -13.07 -2.85
N VAL A 418 -11.75 -12.13 -3.00
CA VAL A 418 -11.51 -10.68 -2.83
C VAL A 418 -11.93 -10.31 -1.42
N TYR A 419 -11.01 -9.79 -0.63
CA TYR A 419 -11.27 -9.37 0.75
C TYR A 419 -11.45 -7.86 0.84
N VAL A 420 -12.35 -7.46 1.72
CA VAL A 420 -12.43 -6.13 2.31
C VAL A 420 -12.09 -6.27 3.79
N ALA A 421 -10.88 -5.91 4.18
CA ALA A 421 -10.48 -5.80 5.57
C ALA A 421 -10.91 -4.42 6.08
N ARG A 422 -11.86 -4.40 7.02
CA ARG A 422 -12.47 -3.18 7.56
C ARG A 422 -11.83 -2.80 8.88
N ILE A 423 -11.33 -1.58 8.95
CA ILE A 423 -10.73 -0.98 10.13
C ILE A 423 -11.79 -0.04 10.72
N HIS A 424 -12.40 -0.45 11.82
CA HIS A 424 -13.42 0.33 12.53
C HIS A 424 -12.75 1.13 13.63
N TRP A 425 -12.67 2.43 13.46
CA TRP A 425 -12.05 3.34 14.42
C TRP A 425 -12.91 3.55 15.64
N SER A 426 -12.32 3.58 16.83
CA SER A 426 -13.01 3.90 18.09
C SER A 426 -13.34 5.39 18.23
N ARG A 427 -12.69 6.23 17.43
CA ARG A 427 -12.90 7.69 17.35
C ARG A 427 -12.91 8.12 15.88
N PRO A 428 -13.74 9.12 15.51
CA PRO A 428 -13.77 9.61 14.14
C PRO A 428 -12.43 10.13 13.65
N ASN A 429 -12.07 9.77 12.42
CA ASN A 429 -10.95 10.33 11.70
C ASN A 429 -11.30 11.72 11.17
N ARG A 430 -10.62 12.75 11.65
CA ARG A 430 -10.88 14.16 11.30
C ARG A 430 -10.15 14.63 10.04
N ASN A 431 -9.43 13.74 9.36
CA ASN A 431 -8.69 14.04 8.14
C ASN A 431 -9.51 13.77 6.86
N MET A 432 -10.86 13.76 6.96
CA MET A 432 -11.74 13.63 5.81
C MET A 432 -12.04 14.98 5.17
#